data_04c43563a9056b8477dc827b728ce3df
#
_entry.id   04c43563a9056b8477dc827b728ce3df
#
_cell.length_a   1.000
_cell.length_b   1.000
_cell.length_c   1.000
_cell.angle_alpha   90.00
_cell.angle_beta   90.00
_cell.angle_gamma   90.00
#
_symmetry.space_group_name_H-M   'P 1'
#
loop_
_entity.id
_entity.type
_entity.pdbx_description
1 polymer ?
#
loop_
_entity_poly.entity_id
_entity_poly.type
_entity_poly.pdbx_seq_one_letter_code
_entity_poly.pdbx_strand_id
1 'polypeptide(L)'
;MRELPEDIGPHEGKEFMLMRAGEKDVALFFEIEPEELTEVLSEGFCMLKFPQFEHLGATFFTWIVFRKGFENEALRLKGLVEQSTSGIDSSREHEIGEILSYSRKQVDAYVQHALQTSK
;
A
#
# COMPACT_ATOMS: atom_id res chain seq x y z
N MET A 1 13.81 -5.98 -17.99
CA MET A 1 12.81 -5.32 -17.14
C MET A 1 13.36 -3.97 -16.68
N ARG A 2 12.56 -2.98 -16.74
CA ARG A 2 12.98 -1.66 -16.31
C ARG A 2 12.89 -1.52 -14.80
N GLU A 3 13.96 -1.12 -14.16
CA GLU A 3 13.95 -0.88 -12.74
C GLU A 3 13.26 0.45 -12.42
N LEU A 4 12.56 0.50 -11.31
CA LEU A 4 11.99 1.75 -10.83
C LEU A 4 13.12 2.62 -10.26
N PRO A 5 13.01 3.94 -10.43
CA PRO A 5 13.95 4.85 -9.78
C PRO A 5 13.96 4.62 -8.27
N GLU A 6 15.09 4.89 -7.64
CA GLU A 6 15.22 4.73 -6.19
C GLU A 6 14.16 5.53 -5.42
N ASP A 7 13.80 6.71 -5.94
CA ASP A 7 12.81 7.58 -5.29
C ASP A 7 11.39 6.99 -5.33
N ILE A 8 11.15 6.04 -6.23
CA ILE A 8 9.89 5.33 -6.31
C ILE A 8 10.04 3.97 -5.63
N GLY A 9 11.27 3.59 -5.33
CA GLY A 9 11.58 2.30 -4.76
C GLY A 9 10.66 1.99 -3.61
N PRO A 10 9.71 1.09 -3.79
CA PRO A 10 8.72 0.84 -2.76
C PRO A 10 9.35 0.11 -1.60
N HIS A 11 8.62 0.10 -0.51
CA HIS A 11 8.96 -0.76 0.60
C HIS A 11 8.73 -2.23 0.26
N GLU A 12 8.56 -2.53 -1.01
CA GLU A 12 8.26 -3.87 -1.50
C GLU A 12 9.28 -4.88 -1.02
N GLY A 13 8.80 -5.91 -0.36
CA GLY A 13 9.66 -6.91 0.24
C GLY A 13 10.24 -6.48 1.58
N LYS A 14 10.04 -5.24 1.99
CA LYS A 14 10.59 -4.69 3.24
C LYS A 14 9.51 -4.21 4.22
N GLU A 15 8.25 -4.32 3.84
CA GLU A 15 7.14 -3.79 4.63
C GLU A 15 7.17 -4.27 6.08
N PHE A 16 7.24 -5.57 6.29
CA PHE A 16 7.21 -6.11 7.64
C PHE A 16 8.49 -5.80 8.42
N MET A 17 9.61 -5.76 7.74
CA MET A 17 10.87 -5.35 8.38
C MET A 17 10.76 -3.92 8.90
N LEU A 18 10.23 -3.01 8.08
CA LEU A 18 10.04 -1.62 8.47
C LEU A 18 9.00 -1.48 9.58
N MET A 19 7.95 -2.28 9.53
CA MET A 19 6.92 -2.27 10.57
C MET A 19 7.49 -2.75 11.91
N ARG A 20 8.26 -3.82 11.89
CA ARG A 20 8.89 -4.34 13.12
C ARG A 20 9.90 -3.36 13.70
N ALA A 21 10.56 -2.59 12.84
CA ALA A 21 11.52 -1.58 13.27
C ALA A 21 10.86 -0.29 13.76
N GLY A 22 9.53 -0.16 13.63
CA GLY A 22 8.83 1.05 14.03
C GLY A 22 8.91 2.18 13.03
N GLU A 23 9.39 1.91 11.83
CA GLU A 23 9.55 2.92 10.79
C GLU A 23 8.37 2.99 9.83
N LYS A 24 7.43 2.05 9.96
CA LYS A 24 6.24 2.00 9.12
C LYS A 24 5.09 1.45 9.97
N ASP A 25 3.95 2.12 9.93
CA ASP A 25 2.81 1.75 10.76
C ASP A 25 1.69 1.05 9.99
N VAL A 26 1.65 1.23 8.66
CA VAL A 26 0.62 0.67 7.80
C VAL A 26 1.26 0.15 6.52
N ALA A 27 0.89 -1.04 6.09
CA ALA A 27 1.37 -1.65 4.84
C ALA A 27 0.21 -2.09 3.97
N LEU A 28 0.39 -2.05 2.67
CA LEU A 28 -0.64 -2.35 1.68
C LEU A 28 -0.16 -3.44 0.74
N PHE A 29 -0.98 -4.46 0.53
CA PHE A 29 -0.66 -5.59 -0.35
C PHE A 29 -1.83 -5.88 -1.29
N PHE A 30 -1.52 -6.11 -2.55
CA PHE A 30 -2.52 -6.37 -3.59
C PHE A 30 -2.42 -7.78 -4.12
N GLU A 31 -3.59 -8.39 -4.38
CA GLU A 31 -3.76 -9.64 -5.13
C GLU A 31 -3.20 -10.90 -4.48
N ILE A 32 -2.02 -10.83 -3.89
CA ILE A 32 -1.35 -11.99 -3.30
C ILE A 32 -1.24 -11.77 -1.79
N GLU A 33 -1.70 -12.74 -1.03
CA GLU A 33 -1.55 -12.68 0.43
C GLU A 33 -0.06 -12.61 0.77
N PRO A 34 0.34 -11.64 1.59
CA PRO A 34 1.76 -11.52 1.95
C PRO A 34 2.23 -12.76 2.72
N GLU A 35 3.45 -13.15 2.45
CA GLU A 35 4.10 -14.23 3.18
C GLU A 35 4.17 -13.89 4.66
N GLU A 36 4.57 -14.38 5.56
CA GLU A 36 4.69 -13.98 6.97
C GLU A 36 3.45 -13.32 7.60
N LEU A 37 2.32 -13.26 6.89
CA LEU A 37 1.13 -12.58 7.44
C LEU A 37 0.72 -13.19 8.78
N THR A 38 0.67 -14.51 8.87
CA THR A 38 0.31 -15.19 10.11
C THR A 38 1.27 -14.84 11.24
N GLU A 39 2.57 -14.80 10.95
CA GLU A 39 3.58 -14.45 11.95
C GLU A 39 3.41 -13.03 12.43
N VAL A 40 3.23 -12.09 11.50
CA VAL A 40 3.07 -10.68 11.82
C VAL A 40 1.82 -10.46 12.69
N LEU A 41 0.72 -11.13 12.36
CA LEU A 41 -0.50 -11.02 13.16
C LEU A 41 -0.28 -11.58 14.57
N SER A 42 0.51 -12.62 14.70
CA SER A 42 0.82 -13.18 16.01
C SER A 42 1.70 -12.24 16.86
N GLU A 43 2.37 -11.29 16.21
CA GLU A 43 3.20 -10.29 16.90
C GLU A 43 2.38 -9.08 17.38
N GLY A 44 1.09 -9.06 17.13
CA GLY A 44 0.21 -8.00 17.60
C GLY A 44 -0.23 -7.00 16.54
N PHE A 45 0.17 -7.19 15.29
CA PHE A 45 -0.32 -6.36 14.20
C PHE A 45 -1.75 -6.75 13.82
N CYS A 46 -2.47 -5.84 13.19
CA CYS A 46 -3.86 -6.03 12.79
C CYS A 46 -3.96 -6.06 11.28
N MET A 47 -5.09 -6.51 10.75
CA MET A 47 -5.28 -6.66 9.32
C MET A 47 -6.70 -6.34 8.90
N LEU A 48 -6.83 -5.70 7.71
CA LEU A 48 -8.08 -5.58 6.98
C LEU A 48 -7.89 -6.31 5.66
N LYS A 49 -8.88 -7.10 5.27
CA LYS A 49 -8.89 -7.76 3.97
C LYS A 49 -10.21 -7.42 3.30
N PHE A 50 -10.15 -6.94 2.06
CA PHE A 50 -11.37 -6.57 1.35
C PHE A 50 -11.24 -6.85 -0.16
N PRO A 51 -12.37 -7.10 -0.85
CA PRO A 51 -12.32 -7.33 -2.29
C PRO A 51 -12.02 -6.03 -3.02
N GLN A 52 -11.09 -6.10 -3.97
CA GLN A 52 -10.67 -4.93 -4.75
C GLN A 52 -11.36 -4.90 -6.11
N PHE A 53 -11.33 -6.01 -6.83
CA PHE A 53 -11.96 -6.11 -8.14
C PHE A 53 -12.16 -7.58 -8.52
N GLU A 54 -13.00 -7.80 -9.56
CA GLU A 54 -13.21 -9.12 -10.12
C GLU A 54 -12.67 -9.15 -11.55
N HIS A 55 -12.08 -10.27 -11.92
CA HIS A 55 -11.54 -10.47 -13.26
C HIS A 55 -11.65 -11.94 -13.61
N LEU A 56 -12.26 -12.24 -14.76
CA LEU A 56 -12.42 -13.60 -15.26
C LEU A 56 -13.04 -14.56 -14.24
N GLY A 57 -14.01 -14.05 -13.46
CA GLY A 57 -14.72 -14.85 -12.48
C GLY A 57 -13.99 -15.04 -11.15
N ALA A 58 -12.82 -14.47 -11.00
CA ALA A 58 -12.07 -14.51 -9.76
C ALA A 58 -12.12 -13.16 -9.05
N THR A 59 -12.22 -13.19 -7.73
CA THR A 59 -12.18 -11.99 -6.90
C THR A 59 -10.76 -11.79 -6.39
N PHE A 60 -10.22 -10.59 -6.62
CA PHE A 60 -8.90 -10.23 -6.15
C PHE A 60 -9.03 -9.35 -4.91
N PHE A 61 -8.25 -9.66 -3.89
CA PHE A 61 -8.34 -9.00 -2.60
C PHE A 61 -7.17 -8.06 -2.36
N THR A 62 -7.38 -7.13 -1.43
CA THR A 62 -6.35 -6.23 -0.94
C THR A 62 -6.23 -6.43 0.57
N TRP A 63 -5.02 -6.40 1.09
CA TRP A 63 -4.73 -6.52 2.52
C TRP A 63 -4.10 -5.24 3.01
N ILE A 64 -4.56 -4.76 4.15
CA ILE A 64 -3.91 -3.65 4.86
C ILE A 64 -3.50 -4.20 6.21
N VAL A 65 -2.20 -4.21 6.49
CA VAL A 65 -1.66 -4.62 7.76
C VAL A 65 -1.23 -3.37 8.51
N PHE A 66 -1.61 -3.24 9.77
CA PHE A 66 -1.36 -2.02 10.50
C PHE A 66 -1.04 -2.29 11.97
N ARG A 67 -0.32 -1.35 12.56
CA ARG A 67 0.01 -1.40 13.97
C ARG A 67 -1.21 -1.09 14.80
N LYS A 68 -1.38 -1.77 15.91
CA LYS A 68 -2.49 -1.49 16.83
C LYS A 68 -2.48 -0.01 17.21
N GLY A 69 -3.63 0.63 17.11
CA GLY A 69 -3.75 2.07 17.32
C GLY A 69 -3.84 2.87 16.03
N PHE A 70 -3.62 2.24 14.88
CA PHE A 70 -3.67 2.89 13.57
C PHE A 70 -4.88 2.45 12.74
N GLU A 71 -5.96 2.05 13.41
CA GLU A 71 -7.20 1.61 12.76
C GLU A 71 -7.81 2.70 11.87
N ASN A 72 -7.79 3.95 12.33
CA ASN A 72 -8.36 5.05 11.56
C ASN A 72 -7.59 5.27 10.26
N GLU A 73 -6.27 5.21 10.34
CA GLU A 73 -5.41 5.34 9.16
C GLU A 73 -5.63 4.20 8.19
N ALA A 74 -5.79 2.99 8.69
CA ALA A 74 -6.06 1.82 7.86
C ALA A 74 -7.42 1.94 7.15
N LEU A 75 -8.45 2.40 7.84
CA LEU A 75 -9.77 2.59 7.25
C LEU A 75 -9.76 3.71 6.22
N ARG A 76 -9.03 4.79 6.49
CA ARG A 76 -8.86 5.87 5.53
C ARG A 76 -8.14 5.38 4.27
N LEU A 77 -7.07 4.60 4.46
CA LEU A 77 -6.35 4.02 3.33
C LEU A 77 -7.26 3.11 2.50
N LYS A 78 -8.09 2.30 3.14
CA LYS A 78 -9.05 1.46 2.44
C LYS A 78 -9.95 2.29 1.52
N GLY A 79 -10.51 3.39 2.04
CA GLY A 79 -11.35 4.28 1.25
C GLY A 79 -10.62 4.89 0.08
N LEU A 80 -9.38 5.34 0.29
CA LEU A 80 -8.56 5.92 -0.77
C LEU A 80 -8.22 4.90 -1.86
N VAL A 81 -7.90 3.68 -1.47
CA VAL A 81 -7.58 2.60 -2.40
C VAL A 81 -8.82 2.24 -3.22
N GLU A 82 -9.98 2.18 -2.60
CA GLU A 82 -11.22 1.89 -3.31
C GLU A 82 -11.55 2.95 -4.36
N GLN A 83 -11.17 4.19 -4.11
CA GLN A 83 -11.36 5.29 -5.05
C GLN A 83 -10.33 5.28 -6.19
N SER A 84 -9.22 4.61 -6.01
CA SER A 84 -8.09 4.67 -6.96
C SER A 84 -8.37 3.97 -8.29
N THR A 85 -9.49 3.28 -8.43
CA THR A 85 -9.86 2.62 -9.68
C THR A 85 -10.22 3.60 -10.79
N SER A 86 -10.42 4.87 -10.47
CA SER A 86 -10.83 5.88 -11.45
C SER A 86 -9.68 6.66 -12.07
N GLY A 87 -8.43 6.28 -11.79
CA GLY A 87 -7.25 6.92 -12.38
C GLY A 87 -6.33 7.56 -11.35
N ILE A 88 -5.32 8.26 -11.83
CA ILE A 88 -4.33 8.90 -10.99
C ILE A 88 -4.83 10.26 -10.51
N ASP A 89 -4.85 10.44 -9.22
CA ASP A 89 -5.17 11.72 -8.57
C ASP A 89 -4.01 12.05 -7.63
N SER A 90 -3.29 13.12 -7.92
CA SER A 90 -2.10 13.48 -7.18
C SER A 90 -2.35 13.66 -5.68
N SER A 91 -3.46 14.33 -5.31
CA SER A 91 -3.79 14.53 -3.89
C SER A 91 -4.03 13.20 -3.19
N ARG A 92 -4.77 12.31 -3.84
CA ARG A 92 -5.04 10.99 -3.28
C ARG A 92 -3.77 10.17 -3.14
N GLU A 93 -2.89 10.23 -4.13
CA GLU A 93 -1.63 9.49 -4.09
C GLU A 93 -0.71 9.99 -2.98
N HIS A 94 -0.69 11.30 -2.74
CA HIS A 94 0.07 11.86 -1.62
C HIS A 94 -0.49 11.40 -0.28
N GLU A 95 -1.81 11.36 -0.14
CA GLU A 95 -2.44 10.88 1.07
C GLU A 95 -2.13 9.41 1.33
N ILE A 96 -2.25 8.58 0.30
CA ILE A 96 -1.90 7.17 0.39
C ILE A 96 -0.45 7.01 0.79
N GLY A 97 0.44 7.74 0.13
CA GLY A 97 1.87 7.67 0.42
C GLY A 97 2.20 8.09 1.84
N GLU A 98 1.53 9.11 2.35
CA GLU A 98 1.73 9.57 3.72
C GLU A 98 1.35 8.49 4.72
N ILE A 99 0.20 7.85 4.52
CA ILE A 99 -0.24 6.75 5.39
C ILE A 99 0.75 5.59 5.34
N LEU A 100 1.28 5.28 4.16
CA LEU A 100 2.23 4.19 3.96
C LEU A 100 3.67 4.56 4.33
N SER A 101 3.88 5.76 4.86
CA SER A 101 5.20 6.25 5.31
C SER A 101 6.20 6.50 4.16
N TYR A 102 5.70 6.81 2.98
CA TYR A 102 6.55 7.28 1.89
C TYR A 102 6.79 8.78 2.03
N SER A 103 7.96 9.25 1.63
CA SER A 103 8.24 10.67 1.61
C SER A 103 7.47 11.33 0.47
N ARG A 104 7.26 12.65 0.57
CA ARG A 104 6.63 13.41 -0.49
C ARG A 104 7.40 13.27 -1.81
N LYS A 105 8.72 13.27 -1.73
CA LYS A 105 9.58 13.09 -2.90
C LYS A 105 9.31 11.75 -3.59
N GLN A 106 9.16 10.69 -2.81
CA GLN A 106 8.87 9.37 -3.35
C GLN A 106 7.51 9.35 -4.05
N VAL A 107 6.49 9.97 -3.44
CA VAL A 107 5.16 10.02 -4.04
C VAL A 107 5.17 10.86 -5.31
N ASP A 108 5.84 12.01 -5.30
CA ASP A 108 5.96 12.85 -6.49
C ASP A 108 6.61 12.09 -7.64
N ALA A 109 7.68 11.35 -7.37
CA ALA A 109 8.36 10.55 -8.38
C ALA A 109 7.44 9.45 -8.93
N TYR A 110 6.68 8.80 -8.06
CA TYR A 110 5.71 7.78 -8.48
C TYR A 110 4.64 8.37 -9.39
N VAL A 111 4.05 9.49 -9.00
CA VAL A 111 3.00 10.15 -9.77
C VAL A 111 3.51 10.54 -11.16
N GLN A 112 4.70 11.14 -11.24
CA GLN A 112 5.30 11.50 -12.51
C GLN A 112 5.54 10.29 -13.39
N HIS A 113 6.06 9.22 -12.82
CA HIS A 113 6.30 7.99 -13.56
C HIS A 113 4.99 7.39 -14.09
N ALA A 114 3.95 7.33 -13.25
CA ALA A 114 2.65 6.79 -13.62
C ALA A 114 2.00 7.60 -14.74
N LEU A 115 2.08 8.92 -14.67
CA LEU A 115 1.52 9.79 -15.71
C LEU A 115 2.27 9.63 -17.03
N GLN A 116 3.58 9.41 -17.00
CA GLN A 116 4.37 9.19 -18.19
C GLN A 116 4.05 7.85 -18.86
N THR A 117 3.79 6.83 -18.07
CA THR A 117 3.54 5.49 -18.59
C THR A 117 2.10 5.24 -19.01
N SER A 118 1.18 6.10 -18.60
CA SER A 118 -0.24 5.94 -18.90
C SER A 118 -0.66 6.55 -20.24
N LYS A 119 0.28 7.11 -20.98
CA LYS A 119 0.00 7.71 -22.30
C LYS A 119 0.01 6.70 -23.42
#